data_eeb719fdf7c6bc54efd754502ff78d75
#
_entry.id   eeb719fdf7c6bc54efd754502ff78d75
#
_cell.length_a   1.000
_cell.length_b   1.000
_cell.length_c   1.000
_cell.angle_alpha   90.00
_cell.angle_beta   90.00
_cell.angle_gamma   90.00
#
_symmetry.space_group_name_H-M   'P 1'
#
loop_
_entity.id
_entity.type
_entity.pdbx_description
1 polymer ?
#
loop_
_entity_poly.entity_id
_entity_poly.type
_entity_poly.pdbx_seq_one_letter_code
_entity_poly.pdbx_strand_id
1 'polypeptide(L)'
;MREILFRGKRTDNYEWIEGSLCTTIPSDEDFYTISYFDFEGYYIEEKVIPETVGQYTGLTDKNGKKTFEGDVIQFCTGMKLHYIVEFGLGGFMVSRYDIRDAIINVYNCPCEVIGNIHDNPELLKGGAESVSKS
;
A
#
# COMPACT_ATOMS: atom_id res chain seq x y z
N MET A 1 -19.19 5.38 -7.51
CA MET A 1 -18.49 6.21 -6.51
C MET A 1 -17.21 5.52 -6.09
N ARG A 2 -16.14 6.27 -5.95
CA ARG A 2 -14.85 5.69 -5.58
C ARG A 2 -14.82 5.35 -4.10
N GLU A 3 -14.36 4.14 -3.79
CA GLU A 3 -14.22 3.72 -2.41
C GLU A 3 -13.00 4.39 -1.79
N ILE A 4 -13.19 5.01 -0.63
CA ILE A 4 -12.09 5.62 0.11
C ILE A 4 -11.80 4.71 1.29
N LEU A 5 -10.62 4.10 1.28
CA LEU A 5 -10.26 3.08 2.25
C LEU A 5 -8.77 3.21 2.59
N PHE A 6 -8.44 3.05 3.85
CA PHE A 6 -7.07 3.09 4.31
C PHE A 6 -6.73 1.77 4.98
N ARG A 7 -5.45 1.48 5.05
CA ARG A 7 -4.96 0.36 5.86
C ARG A 7 -3.83 0.85 6.75
N GLY A 8 -3.57 0.10 7.82
CA GLY A 8 -2.45 0.38 8.70
C GLY A 8 -2.20 -0.81 9.58
N LYS A 9 -1.01 -0.88 10.15
CA LYS A 9 -0.67 -1.94 11.12
C LYS A 9 -1.01 -1.48 12.51
N ARG A 10 -1.68 -2.34 13.27
CA ARG A 10 -2.02 -2.06 14.65
C ARG A 10 -0.74 -1.95 15.49
N THR A 11 -0.77 -1.04 16.44
CA THR A 11 0.39 -0.85 17.32
C THR A 11 0.59 -2.00 18.29
N ASP A 12 -0.48 -2.74 18.62
CA ASP A 12 -0.41 -3.77 19.65
C ASP A 12 -0.01 -5.15 19.12
N ASN A 13 -0.37 -5.50 17.90
CA ASN A 13 -0.09 -6.84 17.41
C ASN A 13 0.47 -6.87 15.98
N TYR A 14 0.68 -5.70 15.38
CA TYR A 14 1.22 -5.55 14.03
C TYR A 14 0.39 -6.21 12.93
N GLU A 15 -0.88 -6.44 13.18
CA GLU A 15 -1.78 -6.95 12.15
C GLU A 15 -2.30 -5.81 11.31
N TRP A 16 -2.50 -6.09 10.03
CA TRP A 16 -3.07 -5.11 9.13
C TRP A 16 -4.58 -5.01 9.33
N ILE A 17 -5.08 -3.78 9.35
CA ILE A 17 -6.52 -3.55 9.37
C ILE A 17 -6.86 -2.51 8.31
N GLU A 18 -8.09 -2.54 7.85
CA GLU A 18 -8.59 -1.63 6.81
C GLU A 18 -9.83 -0.92 7.32
N GLY A 19 -9.97 0.34 6.94
CA GLY A 19 -11.15 1.11 7.32
C GLY A 19 -10.95 2.59 7.08
N SER A 20 -11.61 3.38 7.90
CA SER A 20 -11.55 4.84 7.81
C SER A 20 -10.43 5.37 8.68
N LEU A 21 -9.63 6.25 8.12
CA LEU A 21 -8.50 6.83 8.86
C LEU A 21 -8.96 8.04 9.65
N CYS A 22 -8.56 8.09 10.91
CA CYS A 22 -8.75 9.24 11.75
C CYS A 22 -7.40 9.68 12.28
N THR A 23 -7.05 10.92 12.02
CA THR A 23 -5.85 11.53 12.59
C THR A 23 -6.34 12.58 13.57
N THR A 24 -6.03 12.37 14.83
CA THR A 24 -6.51 13.31 15.78
C THR A 24 -5.44 14.24 16.22
N ILE A 25 -5.86 15.16 16.80
CA ILE A 25 -5.31 16.28 17.38
C ILE A 25 -3.86 16.47 17.42
N PRO A 26 -3.46 17.63 17.01
CA PRO A 26 -2.10 18.04 16.84
C PRO A 26 -1.20 17.88 18.05
N SER A 27 -1.75 17.83 19.23
CA SER A 27 -0.93 17.74 20.43
C SER A 27 -0.38 16.34 20.65
N ASP A 28 -0.97 15.34 19.98
CA ASP A 28 -0.51 13.97 20.12
C ASP A 28 -0.15 13.49 18.72
N GLU A 29 1.02 13.84 18.33
CA GLU A 29 1.49 13.76 16.96
C GLU A 29 1.41 12.40 16.30
N ASP A 30 1.43 11.35 17.08
CA ASP A 30 1.44 10.01 16.51
C ASP A 30 0.13 9.27 16.69
N PHE A 31 -0.94 9.99 16.90
CA PHE A 31 -2.21 9.34 17.18
C PHE A 31 -3.02 9.16 15.90
N TYR A 32 -2.84 8.01 15.28
CA TYR A 32 -3.59 7.61 14.10
C TYR A 32 -4.42 6.39 14.45
N THR A 33 -5.69 6.37 14.06
CA THR A 33 -6.55 5.21 14.24
C THR A 33 -7.23 4.83 12.94
N ILE A 34 -7.59 3.57 12.82
CA ILE A 34 -8.42 3.09 11.73
C ILE A 34 -9.65 2.45 12.35
N SER A 35 -10.81 2.80 11.83
CA SER A 35 -12.08 2.33 12.34
C SER A 35 -12.83 1.54 11.28
N TYR A 36 -13.57 0.54 11.74
CA TYR A 36 -14.39 -0.30 10.87
C TYR A 36 -15.47 -0.96 11.70
N PHE A 37 -16.42 -1.59 11.02
CA PHE A 37 -17.44 -2.38 11.69
C PHE A 37 -17.12 -3.86 11.50
N ASP A 38 -17.18 -4.63 12.58
CA ASP A 38 -16.90 -6.06 12.49
C ASP A 38 -18.14 -6.81 11.95
N PHE A 39 -18.04 -8.13 11.88
CA PHE A 39 -19.12 -8.96 11.34
C PHE A 39 -20.42 -8.81 12.09
N GLU A 40 -20.33 -8.49 13.37
CA GLU A 40 -21.53 -8.36 14.20
C GLU A 40 -22.07 -6.95 14.22
N GLY A 41 -21.40 -6.04 13.51
CA GLY A 41 -21.84 -4.66 13.42
C GLY A 41 -21.31 -3.75 14.51
N TYR A 42 -20.37 -4.22 15.31
CA TYR A 42 -19.77 -3.37 16.33
C TYR A 42 -18.71 -2.48 15.72
N TYR A 43 -18.69 -1.25 16.19
CA TYR A 43 -17.71 -0.26 15.76
C TYR A 43 -16.39 -0.55 16.45
N ILE A 44 -15.35 -0.74 15.66
CA ILE A 44 -14.01 -1.01 16.16
C ILE A 44 -13.10 0.15 15.75
N GLU A 45 -12.28 0.60 16.66
CA GLU A 45 -11.31 1.65 16.37
C GLU A 45 -9.99 1.24 17.00
N GLU A 46 -8.94 1.12 16.17
CA GLU A 46 -7.65 0.64 16.63
C GLU A 46 -6.55 1.62 16.27
N LYS A 47 -5.62 1.79 17.18
CA LYS A 47 -4.47 2.63 16.94
C LYS A 47 -3.51 1.93 15.98
N VAL A 48 -3.01 2.68 15.02
CA VAL A 48 -2.09 2.12 14.01
C VAL A 48 -0.78 2.89 13.99
N ILE A 49 0.25 2.25 13.45
CA ILE A 49 1.57 2.84 13.30
C ILE A 49 1.50 3.81 12.12
N PRO A 50 1.75 5.10 12.33
CA PRO A 50 1.53 6.10 11.27
C PRO A 50 2.29 5.81 9.98
N GLU A 51 3.51 5.32 10.08
CA GLU A 51 4.34 5.06 8.90
C GLU A 51 3.78 3.96 8.01
N THR A 52 2.90 3.13 8.55
CA THR A 52 2.32 2.02 7.79
C THR A 52 1.02 2.39 7.10
N VAL A 53 0.48 3.56 7.36
CA VAL A 53 -0.80 3.97 6.81
C VAL A 53 -0.66 4.21 5.31
N GLY A 54 -1.57 3.60 4.54
CA GLY A 54 -1.63 3.80 3.11
C GLY A 54 -3.05 3.78 2.62
N GLN A 55 -3.30 4.49 1.55
CA GLN A 55 -4.65 4.59 0.98
C GLN A 55 -4.82 3.59 -0.15
N TYR A 56 -6.03 3.04 -0.25
CA TYR A 56 -6.42 2.20 -1.37
C TYR A 56 -6.43 3.05 -2.64
N THR A 57 -5.78 2.55 -3.69
CA THR A 57 -5.67 3.28 -4.95
C THR A 57 -6.95 3.28 -5.78
N GLY A 58 -7.89 2.41 -5.43
CA GLY A 58 -9.10 2.21 -6.24
C GLY A 58 -8.92 1.12 -7.29
N LEU A 59 -7.74 0.54 -7.38
CA LEU A 59 -7.43 -0.49 -8.38
C LEU A 59 -7.16 -1.82 -7.70
N THR A 60 -7.48 -2.89 -8.41
CA THR A 60 -7.18 -4.25 -7.95
C THR A 60 -6.20 -4.87 -8.93
N ASP A 61 -5.42 -5.84 -8.44
CA ASP A 61 -4.48 -6.55 -9.30
C ASP A 61 -5.21 -7.65 -10.09
N LYS A 62 -4.46 -8.44 -10.84
CA LYS A 62 -5.04 -9.48 -11.70
C LYS A 62 -5.83 -10.52 -10.91
N ASN A 63 -5.57 -10.64 -9.62
CA ASN A 63 -6.25 -11.60 -8.75
C ASN A 63 -7.40 -10.98 -7.97
N GLY A 64 -7.71 -9.73 -8.22
CA GLY A 64 -8.77 -9.01 -7.50
C GLY A 64 -8.33 -8.46 -6.17
N LYS A 65 -7.04 -8.50 -5.87
CA LYS A 65 -6.52 -7.98 -4.61
C LYS A 65 -6.43 -6.46 -4.68
N LYS A 66 -6.93 -5.79 -3.65
CA LYS A 66 -6.85 -4.33 -3.58
C LYS A 66 -5.40 -3.88 -3.51
N THR A 67 -5.09 -2.81 -4.23
CA THR A 67 -3.75 -2.24 -4.27
C THR A 67 -3.72 -0.98 -3.43
N PHE A 68 -2.82 -0.96 -2.45
CA PHE A 68 -2.67 0.16 -1.53
C PHE A 68 -1.33 0.85 -1.74
N GLU A 69 -1.29 2.09 -1.36
CA GLU A 69 -0.04 2.82 -1.23
C GLU A 69 0.92 2.02 -0.35
N GLY A 70 2.15 1.86 -0.78
CA GLY A 70 3.14 1.05 -0.08
C GLY A 70 3.25 -0.38 -0.59
N ASP A 71 2.33 -0.82 -1.47
CA ASP A 71 2.42 -2.15 -2.06
C ASP A 71 3.56 -2.22 -3.06
N VAL A 72 4.11 -3.43 -3.19
CA VAL A 72 5.08 -3.75 -4.24
C VAL A 72 4.36 -4.60 -5.27
N ILE A 73 4.38 -4.15 -6.51
CA ILE A 73 3.72 -4.87 -7.61
C ILE A 73 4.75 -5.39 -8.60
N GLN A 74 4.40 -6.45 -9.29
CA GLN A 74 5.25 -7.10 -10.26
C GLN A 74 4.44 -7.34 -11.54
N PHE A 75 5.03 -7.03 -12.69
CA PHE A 75 4.40 -7.35 -13.96
C PHE A 75 4.36 -8.85 -14.16
N CYS A 76 3.29 -9.33 -14.78
CA CYS A 76 3.11 -10.76 -15.01
C CYS A 76 3.65 -11.20 -16.37
N THR A 77 4.03 -10.25 -17.22
CA THR A 77 4.56 -10.55 -18.54
C THR A 77 5.89 -9.83 -18.72
N GLY A 78 6.72 -10.34 -19.61
CA GLY A 78 8.02 -9.76 -19.88
C GLY A 78 8.95 -9.87 -18.68
N MET A 79 9.72 -8.83 -18.45
CA MET A 79 10.62 -8.78 -17.30
C MET A 79 9.81 -8.58 -16.04
N LYS A 80 10.13 -9.34 -15.01
CA LYS A 80 9.40 -9.27 -13.74
C LYS A 80 10.02 -8.22 -12.85
N LEU A 81 9.73 -6.98 -13.16
CA LEU A 81 10.22 -5.84 -12.42
C LEU A 81 9.29 -5.50 -11.27
N HIS A 82 9.88 -5.03 -10.18
CA HIS A 82 9.13 -4.64 -8.99
C HIS A 82 9.00 -3.13 -8.95
N TYR A 83 7.79 -2.66 -8.68
CA TYR A 83 7.48 -1.24 -8.54
C TYR A 83 6.81 -1.00 -7.20
N ILE A 84 7.06 0.17 -6.62
CA ILE A 84 6.41 0.59 -5.39
C ILE A 84 5.23 1.49 -5.76
N VAL A 85 4.10 1.26 -5.10
CA VAL A 85 2.92 2.13 -5.24
C VAL A 85 3.06 3.27 -4.23
N GLU A 86 3.01 4.50 -4.72
CA GLU A 86 3.11 5.66 -3.85
C GLU A 86 2.18 6.78 -4.32
N PHE A 87 1.99 7.77 -3.49
CA PHE A 87 1.18 8.94 -3.82
C PHE A 87 2.10 10.13 -4.01
N GLY A 88 1.93 10.83 -5.13
CA GLY A 88 2.73 12.01 -5.40
C GLY A 88 2.28 12.68 -6.67
N LEU A 89 2.69 13.91 -6.87
CA LEU A 89 2.36 14.69 -8.07
C LEU A 89 0.86 14.69 -8.36
N GLY A 90 0.05 14.71 -7.30
CA GLY A 90 -1.39 14.79 -7.43
C GLY A 90 -2.11 13.48 -7.68
N GLY A 91 -1.46 12.34 -7.56
CA GLY A 91 -2.13 11.07 -7.77
C GLY A 91 -1.30 9.89 -7.32
N PHE A 92 -1.86 8.70 -7.55
CA PHE A 92 -1.13 7.47 -7.24
C PHE A 92 -0.18 7.16 -8.39
N MET A 93 1.01 6.73 -8.03
CA MET A 93 2.09 6.46 -8.96
C MET A 93 2.76 5.16 -8.63
N VAL A 94 3.50 4.63 -9.58
CA VAL A 94 4.41 3.52 -9.36
C VAL A 94 5.82 4.02 -9.62
N SER A 95 6.74 3.56 -8.81
CA SER A 95 8.13 3.99 -8.96
C SER A 95 9.08 2.82 -8.86
N ARG A 96 10.20 2.93 -9.57
CA ARG A 96 11.29 1.97 -9.55
C ARG A 96 12.56 2.77 -9.82
N TYR A 97 13.46 2.82 -8.86
CA TYR A 97 14.63 3.68 -8.91
C TYR A 97 14.18 5.13 -9.11
N ASP A 98 14.59 5.76 -10.19
CA ASP A 98 14.18 7.13 -10.52
C ASP A 98 13.06 7.19 -11.54
N ILE A 99 12.54 6.03 -11.93
CA ILE A 99 11.43 5.96 -12.90
C ILE A 99 10.11 6.05 -12.14
N ARG A 100 9.25 6.95 -12.59
CA ARG A 100 7.90 7.11 -12.03
C ARG A 100 6.90 7.16 -13.14
N ASP A 101 5.76 6.56 -12.90
CA ASP A 101 4.68 6.55 -13.88
C ASP A 101 3.35 6.55 -13.16
N ALA A 102 2.32 7.08 -13.82
CA ALA A 102 0.98 7.02 -13.26
C ALA A 102 0.55 5.56 -13.15
N ILE A 103 -0.10 5.22 -12.05
CA ILE A 103 -0.47 3.83 -11.79
C ILE A 103 -1.36 3.26 -12.88
N ILE A 104 -2.22 4.10 -13.49
CA ILE A 104 -3.13 3.64 -14.53
C ILE A 104 -2.38 3.10 -15.75
N ASN A 105 -1.21 3.68 -16.04
CA ASN A 105 -0.43 3.22 -17.18
C ASN A 105 0.12 1.82 -16.97
N VAL A 106 0.43 1.50 -15.72
CA VAL A 106 0.95 0.19 -15.35
C VAL A 106 -0.17 -0.84 -15.33
N TYR A 107 -1.34 -0.45 -14.82
CA TYR A 107 -2.46 -1.36 -14.67
C TYR A 107 -3.16 -1.69 -15.99
N ASN A 108 -2.71 -1.10 -17.10
CA ASN A 108 -3.13 -1.57 -18.42
C ASN A 108 -2.48 -2.91 -18.75
N CYS A 109 -1.45 -3.31 -18.02
CA CYS A 109 -0.82 -4.61 -18.17
C CYS A 109 -1.10 -5.44 -16.92
N PRO A 110 -1.21 -6.76 -17.04
CA PRO A 110 -1.43 -7.59 -15.87
C PRO A 110 -0.30 -7.42 -14.86
N CYS A 111 -0.65 -7.18 -13.62
CA CYS A 111 0.32 -7.08 -12.55
C CYS A 111 -0.25 -7.70 -11.28
N GLU A 112 0.62 -7.97 -10.33
CA GLU A 112 0.28 -8.69 -9.13
C GLU A 112 0.92 -8.01 -7.93
N VAL A 113 0.15 -7.85 -6.85
CA VAL A 113 0.69 -7.38 -5.57
C VAL A 113 1.43 -8.54 -4.93
N ILE A 114 2.74 -8.40 -4.76
CA ILE A 114 3.59 -9.48 -4.23
C ILE A 114 4.03 -9.23 -2.80
N GLY A 115 3.74 -8.05 -2.27
CA GLY A 115 4.08 -7.70 -0.89
C GLY A 115 3.93 -6.22 -0.68
N ASN A 116 4.58 -5.71 0.34
CA ASN A 116 4.58 -4.28 0.60
C ASN A 116 5.90 -3.89 1.27
N ILE A 117 6.18 -2.59 1.28
CA ILE A 117 7.47 -2.08 1.76
C ILE A 117 7.68 -2.30 3.25
N HIS A 118 6.61 -2.49 4.00
CA HIS A 118 6.71 -2.65 5.46
C HIS A 118 7.00 -4.09 5.86
N ASP A 119 6.32 -5.05 5.23
CA ASP A 119 6.50 -6.46 5.55
C ASP A 119 7.60 -7.12 4.71
N ASN A 120 7.85 -6.58 3.53
CA ASN A 120 8.73 -7.21 2.55
C ASN A 120 9.77 -6.24 1.99
N PRO A 121 10.55 -5.56 2.85
CA PRO A 121 11.54 -4.61 2.35
C PRO A 121 12.61 -5.29 1.48
N GLU A 122 12.79 -6.59 1.64
CA GLU A 122 13.74 -7.32 0.83
C GLU A 122 13.36 -7.35 -0.65
N LEU A 123 12.09 -7.15 -0.98
CA LEU A 123 11.68 -7.13 -2.38
C LEU A 123 12.32 -5.97 -3.14
N LEU A 124 12.48 -4.84 -2.47
CA LEU A 124 13.14 -3.69 -3.07
C LEU A 124 14.62 -3.93 -3.20
N LYS A 125 15.22 -4.40 -2.14
CA LYS A 125 16.62 -4.72 -2.11
C LYS A 125 16.95 -5.81 -3.11
N GLY A 126 16.10 -6.86 -3.11
CA GLY A 126 16.30 -7.98 -4.01
C GLY A 126 16.31 -7.55 -5.47
N GLY A 127 15.37 -6.70 -5.84
CA GLY A 127 15.34 -6.15 -7.18
C GLY A 127 16.59 -5.37 -7.49
N ALA A 128 17.00 -4.52 -6.58
CA ALA A 128 18.20 -3.72 -6.76
C ALA A 128 19.45 -4.60 -6.80
N GLU A 129 19.51 -5.56 -5.91
CA GLU A 129 20.64 -6.46 -5.86
C GLU A 129 20.77 -7.29 -7.12
N SER A 130 19.65 -7.73 -7.63
CA SER A 130 19.66 -8.49 -8.87
C SER A 130 20.27 -7.69 -10.00
N VAL A 131 19.92 -6.42 -10.06
CA VAL A 131 20.46 -5.53 -11.07
C VAL A 131 21.94 -5.29 -10.82
N SER A 132 22.31 -5.02 -9.59
CA SER A 132 23.68 -4.66 -9.28
C SER A 132 24.65 -5.84 -9.43
N LYS A 133 24.17 -7.04 -9.25
CA LYS A 133 25.00 -8.21 -9.33
C LYS A 133 25.13 -8.76 -10.75
N SER A 134 24.21 -8.35 -11.57
CA SER A 134 24.29 -8.74 -12.96
C SER A 134 25.14 -7.78 -13.76
#